data_79a43c15943b7656d19ea38ba8f8d3f8
#
_entry.id   79a43c15943b7656d19ea38ba8f8d3f8
#
_cell.length_a   1.000
_cell.length_b   1.000
_cell.length_c   1.000
_cell.angle_alpha   90.00
_cell.angle_beta   90.00
_cell.angle_gamma   90.00
#
_symmetry.space_group_name_H-M   'P 1'
#
loop_
_entity.id
_entity.type
_entity.pdbx_description
1 polymer ?
#
loop_
_entity_poly.entity_id
_entity_poly.type
_entity_poly.pdbx_seq_one_letter_code
_entity_poly.pdbx_strand_id
1 'polypeptide(L)'
;MITSVETDGTVVAVIRPQAISLHTGKPEGSARNVWRTSVTRVDAHGEHVRVDLAGPPPLSAAITPAAVAELGIAPGREIWASVKATDVLVHSA
;
A
#
# COMPACT_ATOMS: atom_id res chain seq x y z
N MET A 1 11.86 -1.56 -2.45
CA MET A 1 11.09 -2.08 -3.60
C MET A 1 10.13 -1.02 -4.10
N ILE A 2 9.99 -0.91 -5.37
CA ILE A 2 9.07 0.02 -6.02
C ILE A 2 7.97 -0.80 -6.70
N THR A 3 6.73 -0.40 -6.48
CA THR A 3 5.58 -1.01 -7.13
C THR A 3 5.18 -0.17 -8.33
N SER A 4 5.06 -0.78 -9.50
CA SER A 4 4.63 -0.12 -10.72
C SER A 4 3.23 -0.56 -11.09
N VAL A 5 2.38 0.41 -11.44
CA VAL A 5 1.01 0.17 -11.89
C VAL A 5 0.83 0.86 -13.24
N GLU A 6 0.44 0.11 -14.25
CA GLU A 6 0.17 0.65 -15.56
C GLU A 6 -1.25 1.22 -15.62
N THR A 7 -1.37 2.48 -16.04
CA THR A 7 -2.65 3.15 -16.19
C THR A 7 -2.79 3.64 -17.63
N ASP A 8 -3.96 3.44 -18.23
CA ASP A 8 -4.29 3.89 -19.61
C ASP A 8 -3.33 3.41 -20.70
N GLY A 9 -2.47 2.44 -20.42
CA GLY A 9 -1.51 1.91 -21.38
C GLY A 9 -0.41 2.87 -21.81
N THR A 10 -0.46 4.13 -21.38
CA THR A 10 0.50 5.16 -21.77
C THR A 10 1.30 5.75 -20.62
N VAL A 11 0.90 5.47 -19.39
CA VAL A 11 1.58 5.96 -18.20
C VAL A 11 1.79 4.83 -17.21
N VAL A 12 2.85 4.94 -16.44
CA VAL A 12 3.15 4.01 -15.36
C VAL A 12 3.17 4.80 -14.05
N ALA A 13 2.39 4.35 -13.10
CA ALA A 13 2.41 4.92 -11.75
C ALA A 13 3.41 4.13 -10.90
N VAL A 14 4.32 4.82 -10.25
CA VAL A 14 5.33 4.22 -9.38
C VAL A 14 5.06 4.66 -7.95
N ILE A 15 4.89 3.68 -7.06
CA ILE A 15 4.56 3.90 -5.65
C ILE A 15 5.59 3.18 -4.79
N ARG A 16 6.24 3.91 -3.89
CA ARG A 16 7.17 3.30 -2.94
C ARG A 16 6.40 2.59 -1.84
N PRO A 17 6.85 1.42 -1.38
CA PRO A 17 6.19 0.71 -0.29
C PRO A 17 6.01 1.55 0.97
N GLN A 18 6.97 2.41 1.30
CA GLN A 18 6.91 3.29 2.46
C GLN A 18 5.86 4.39 2.34
N ALA A 19 5.42 4.69 1.12
CA ALA A 19 4.41 5.71 0.87
C ALA A 19 2.98 5.21 1.07
N ILE A 20 2.80 3.89 1.20
CA ILE A 20 1.50 3.28 1.40
C ILE A 20 1.18 3.27 2.89
N SER A 21 0.03 3.84 3.25
CA SER A 21 -0.48 3.81 4.62
C SER A 21 -1.62 2.81 4.71
N LEU A 22 -1.66 2.08 5.83
CA LEU A 22 -2.70 1.08 6.08
C LEU A 22 -3.60 1.57 7.22
N HIS A 23 -4.90 1.29 7.10
CA HIS A 23 -5.91 1.74 8.05
C HIS A 23 -6.95 0.65 8.27
N THR A 24 -7.47 0.56 9.48
CA THR A 24 -8.55 -0.40 9.81
C THR A 24 -9.91 0.08 9.30
N GLY A 25 -10.10 1.39 9.15
CA GLY A 25 -11.31 1.99 8.61
C GLY A 25 -10.97 2.92 7.46
N LYS A 26 -11.97 3.30 6.69
CA LYS A 26 -11.75 4.20 5.56
C LYS A 26 -11.20 5.54 6.05
N PRO A 27 -9.98 5.94 5.62
CA PRO A 27 -9.41 7.22 6.04
C PRO A 27 -10.15 8.38 5.36
N GLU A 28 -10.23 9.50 6.08
CA GLU A 28 -10.76 10.75 5.54
C GLU A 28 -9.62 11.60 5.02
N GLY A 29 -9.89 12.40 4.01
CA GLY A 29 -8.91 13.30 3.44
C GLY A 29 -9.04 13.37 1.93
N SER A 30 -8.83 14.57 1.39
CA SER A 30 -9.11 14.86 -0.02
C SER A 30 -7.93 14.64 -0.96
N ALA A 31 -6.71 14.57 -0.44
CA ALA A 31 -5.49 14.50 -1.27
C ALA A 31 -4.88 13.11 -1.32
N ARG A 32 -5.69 12.06 -1.15
CA ARG A 32 -5.21 10.68 -1.10
C ARG A 32 -5.96 9.79 -2.05
N ASN A 33 -5.23 8.83 -2.61
CA ASN A 33 -5.84 7.69 -3.29
C ASN A 33 -6.12 6.65 -2.21
N VAL A 34 -7.36 6.20 -2.10
CA VAL A 34 -7.81 5.29 -1.05
C VAL A 34 -8.53 4.11 -1.67
N TRP A 35 -8.21 2.90 -1.23
CA TRP A 35 -8.92 1.71 -1.68
C TRP A 35 -8.96 0.65 -0.60
N ARG A 36 -9.94 -0.24 -0.72
CA ARG A 36 -10.07 -1.39 0.16
C ARG A 36 -9.39 -2.58 -0.46
N THR A 37 -8.64 -3.32 0.36
CA THR A 37 -7.91 -4.50 -0.09
C THR A 37 -7.82 -5.51 1.06
N SER A 38 -7.09 -6.57 0.85
CA SER A 38 -6.80 -7.55 1.91
C SER A 38 -5.32 -7.88 1.93
N VAL A 39 -4.85 -8.31 3.10
CA VAL A 39 -3.47 -8.72 3.29
C VAL A 39 -3.30 -10.15 2.79
N THR A 40 -2.33 -10.38 1.90
CA THR A 40 -2.03 -11.71 1.40
C THR A 40 -0.81 -12.33 2.07
N ARG A 41 0.16 -11.51 2.46
CA ARG A 41 1.40 -11.98 3.06
C ARG A 41 2.02 -10.94 3.96
N VAL A 42 2.65 -11.39 5.04
CA VAL A 42 3.37 -10.52 5.99
C VAL A 42 4.76 -11.10 6.20
N ASP A 43 5.80 -10.33 5.87
CA ASP A 43 7.19 -10.73 6.02
C ASP A 43 7.98 -9.70 6.81
N ALA A 44 8.64 -10.14 7.87
CA ALA A 44 9.52 -9.27 8.65
C ALA A 44 10.89 -9.19 7.97
N HIS A 45 11.39 -7.97 7.77
CA HIS A 45 12.70 -7.68 7.20
C HIS A 45 13.42 -6.65 8.07
N GLY A 46 14.21 -7.11 9.03
CA GLY A 46 14.90 -6.22 9.96
C GLY A 46 13.92 -5.37 10.76
N GLU A 47 14.02 -4.07 10.65
CA GLU A 47 13.17 -3.11 11.37
C GLU A 47 11.84 -2.82 10.67
N HIS A 48 11.63 -3.38 9.49
CA HIS A 48 10.44 -3.17 8.69
C HIS A 48 9.68 -4.45 8.49
N VAL A 49 8.38 -4.32 8.28
CA VAL A 49 7.51 -5.44 7.91
C VAL A 49 6.94 -5.14 6.53
N ARG A 50 7.14 -6.07 5.61
CA ARG A 50 6.54 -6.00 4.29
C ARG A 50 5.16 -6.65 4.35
N VAL A 51 4.16 -5.92 3.89
CA VAL A 51 2.79 -6.40 3.84
C VAL A 51 2.34 -6.40 2.38
N ASP A 52 2.08 -7.58 1.85
CA ASP A 52 1.59 -7.72 0.48
C ASP A 52 0.07 -7.62 0.48
N LEU A 53 -0.45 -6.85 -0.46
CA LEU A 53 -1.87 -6.55 -0.59
C LEU A 53 -2.42 -7.18 -1.88
N ALA A 54 -3.66 -7.68 -1.79
CA ALA A 54 -4.25 -8.45 -2.88
C ALA A 54 -4.48 -7.64 -4.16
N GLY A 55 -4.81 -6.36 -4.03
CA GLY A 55 -5.17 -5.56 -5.18
C GLY A 55 -6.60 -5.75 -5.65
N PRO A 56 -6.94 -5.39 -6.91
CA PRO A 56 -6.10 -4.70 -7.87
C PRO A 56 -5.89 -3.21 -7.53
N PRO A 57 -4.68 -2.66 -7.71
CA PRO A 57 -3.48 -3.38 -8.16
C PRO A 57 -2.79 -4.08 -6.97
N PRO A 58 -2.05 -5.18 -7.20
CA PRO A 58 -1.27 -5.80 -6.14
C PRO A 58 -0.12 -4.88 -5.74
N LEU A 59 -0.06 -4.54 -4.47
CA LEU A 59 0.93 -3.62 -3.94
C LEU A 59 1.59 -4.23 -2.70
N SER A 60 2.75 -3.68 -2.33
CA SER A 60 3.41 -4.03 -1.08
C SER A 60 3.61 -2.76 -0.26
N ALA A 61 3.25 -2.82 1.00
CA ALA A 61 3.50 -1.75 1.96
C ALA A 61 4.67 -2.12 2.87
N ALA A 62 5.43 -1.13 3.31
CA ALA A 62 6.48 -1.31 4.31
C ALA A 62 6.09 -0.51 5.55
N ILE A 63 5.86 -1.21 6.65
CA ILE A 63 5.40 -0.61 7.89
C ILE A 63 6.26 -1.09 9.07
N THR A 64 6.04 -0.53 10.24
CA THR A 64 6.78 -0.90 11.45
C THR A 64 6.12 -2.10 12.13
N PRO A 65 6.88 -2.87 12.93
CA PRO A 65 6.30 -3.93 13.75
C PRO A 65 5.20 -3.41 14.69
N ALA A 66 5.38 -2.20 15.22
CA ALA A 66 4.37 -1.57 16.08
C ALA A 66 3.06 -1.35 15.33
N ALA A 67 3.12 -0.90 14.08
CA ALA A 67 1.93 -0.71 13.25
C ALA A 67 1.23 -2.03 12.95
N VAL A 68 1.99 -3.11 12.74
CA VAL A 68 1.43 -4.45 12.55
C VAL A 68 0.57 -4.83 13.76
N ALA A 69 1.10 -4.62 14.96
CA ALA A 69 0.38 -4.95 16.19
C ALA A 69 -0.86 -4.06 16.38
N GLU A 70 -0.71 -2.75 16.17
CA GLU A 70 -1.82 -1.80 16.34
C GLU A 70 -2.98 -2.05 15.38
N LEU A 71 -2.67 -2.38 14.13
CA LEU A 71 -3.67 -2.59 13.09
C LEU A 71 -4.17 -4.02 13.02
N GLY A 72 -3.55 -4.94 13.74
CA GLY A 72 -3.90 -6.35 13.68
C GLY A 72 -3.64 -6.95 12.30
N ILE A 73 -2.53 -6.58 11.68
CA ILE A 73 -2.18 -7.03 10.33
C ILE A 73 -1.86 -8.53 10.34
N ALA A 74 -2.58 -9.27 9.50
CA ALA A 74 -2.36 -10.70 9.34
C ALA A 74 -2.89 -11.13 7.97
N PRO A 75 -2.38 -12.23 7.39
CA PRO A 75 -2.91 -12.74 6.13
C PRO A 75 -4.42 -12.98 6.20
N GLY A 76 -5.13 -12.54 5.18
CA GLY A 76 -6.58 -12.67 5.09
C GLY A 76 -7.37 -11.51 5.69
N ARG A 77 -6.70 -10.59 6.41
CA ARG A 77 -7.38 -9.44 6.98
C ARG A 77 -7.71 -8.40 5.92
N GLU A 78 -8.94 -7.91 5.93
CA GLU A 78 -9.33 -6.76 5.12
C GLU A 78 -8.76 -5.49 5.72
N ILE A 79 -8.28 -4.60 4.87
CA ILE A 79 -7.61 -3.37 5.28
C ILE A 79 -7.86 -2.28 4.26
N TRP A 80 -7.80 -1.03 4.69
CA TRP A 80 -7.80 0.11 3.80
C TRP A 80 -6.38 0.56 3.55
N ALA A 81 -6.07 0.89 2.31
CA ALA A 81 -4.77 1.42 1.93
C ALA A 81 -4.94 2.81 1.34
N SER A 82 -3.97 3.67 1.60
CA SER A 82 -3.97 5.00 1.03
C SER A 82 -2.56 5.43 0.62
N VAL A 83 -2.51 6.31 -0.36
CA VAL A 83 -1.28 6.93 -0.84
C VAL A 83 -1.58 8.39 -1.13
N LYS A 84 -0.72 9.29 -0.66
CA LYS A 84 -0.85 10.71 -1.01
C LYS A 84 -0.62 10.87 -2.51
N ALA A 85 -1.39 11.73 -3.15
CA ALA A 85 -1.26 11.99 -4.58
C ALA A 85 0.16 12.43 -4.95
N THR A 86 0.83 13.18 -4.07
CA THR A 86 2.20 13.64 -4.28
C THR A 86 3.25 12.53 -4.20
N ASP A 87 2.90 11.39 -3.62
CA ASP A 87 3.82 10.23 -3.51
C ASP A 87 3.65 9.23 -4.64
N VAL A 88 2.76 9.51 -5.57
CA VAL A 88 2.58 8.70 -6.78
C VAL A 88 3.36 9.37 -7.91
N LEU A 89 4.38 8.67 -8.40
CA LEU A 89 5.17 9.14 -9.52
C LEU A 89 4.59 8.55 -10.81
N VAL A 90 4.24 9.41 -11.75
CA VAL A 90 3.64 9.00 -13.01
C VAL A 90 4.62 9.28 -14.13
N HIS A 91 4.90 8.27 -14.94
CA HIS A 91 5.80 8.36 -16.09
C HIS A 91 5.05 7.99 -17.36
N SER A 92 5.33 8.72 -18.42
CA SER A 92 4.87 8.31 -19.75
C SER A 92 5.59 7.04 -20.17
N ALA A 93 4.84 6.09 -20.61
CA ALA A 93 5.38 4.81 -21.10
C ALA A 93 5.95 4.95 -22.51
#